data_4f7b92b2a8f795166aea98840da8a4fa
#
_entry.id   4f7b92b2a8f795166aea98840da8a4fa
#
_cell.length_a   1.000
_cell.length_b   1.000
_cell.length_c   1.000
_cell.angle_alpha   90.00
_cell.angle_beta   90.00
_cell.angle_gamma   90.00
#
_symmetry.space_group_name_H-M   'P 1'
#
loop_
_entity.id
_entity.type
_entity.pdbx_description
1 polymer ?
#
loop_
_entity_poly.entity_id
_entity_poly.type
_entity_poly.pdbx_seq_one_letter_code
_entity_poly.pdbx_strand_id
1 'polypeptide(L)'
;MNREKSLVKNTIIITIRKICTQLITFLLLPVYTALLSTEEYGTVDLLNTLVSLCLPIVTFQIEQALFRHLIDSRNNDREIKNTITTTLVTVSLQSILYLMIFAIIAPFIHNQYKYYLATNVIACIFSSIMLQVSRGLGDNKKYALGSFITALTTVLLNVLFIVVFKWGAYGMLTATLIGNSVCSLYIFFAKKVYKYINIKLYSKELLKKLWKYSLPLIPNAISWWIFNSSDRIIVSSILGIGDNGILSAAYKFSSVYITIYNIFNMTWTESASLHIDDKDNNQFFSKIIDTTLRLFTAICFGIIVCMPFIFPIMINEKFGQAYNQIPILMISSLFNVVVGLISVIYIAKKDTKAVAKTSVCSAIINVVVNLALIKFVGLYAASISTLAAYLIMSVYRMYDVRKYIKIDLNKNFIISVMVMIPVIFVCYYINNLYLNITMILLVLIYAWLINKKSVNLIINMVKGKFLKKGVQNG
;
A
#
# COMPACT_ATOMS: atom_id res chain seq x y z
N MET A 1 20.86 2.28 25.62
CA MET A 1 19.65 2.87 24.98
C MET A 1 18.70 1.73 24.70
N ASN A 2 17.55 1.69 25.36
CA ASN A 2 16.64 0.54 25.37
C ASN A 2 16.29 0.12 23.94
N ARG A 3 16.40 -1.18 23.60
CA ARG A 3 16.06 -1.76 22.29
C ARG A 3 14.64 -1.38 21.85
N GLU A 4 13.71 -1.32 22.81
CA GLU A 4 12.32 -0.88 22.60
C GLU A 4 12.22 0.58 22.12
N LYS A 5 12.94 1.53 22.76
CA LYS A 5 12.96 2.93 22.32
C LYS A 5 13.52 3.10 20.90
N SER A 6 14.51 2.28 20.54
CA SER A 6 15.08 2.28 19.17
C SER A 6 14.08 1.73 18.16
N LEU A 7 13.35 0.65 18.47
CA LEU A 7 12.29 0.08 17.65
C LEU A 7 11.16 1.07 17.42
N VAL A 8 10.62 1.66 18.48
CA VAL A 8 9.55 2.67 18.40
C VAL A 8 9.99 3.87 17.56
N LYS A 9 11.20 4.38 17.77
CA LYS A 9 11.74 5.51 16.99
C LYS A 9 11.87 5.17 15.49
N ASN A 10 12.38 3.99 15.18
CA ASN A 10 12.54 3.55 13.80
C ASN A 10 11.18 3.32 13.11
N THR A 11 10.21 2.75 13.82
CA THR A 11 8.84 2.57 13.33
C THR A 11 8.18 3.92 13.05
N ILE A 12 8.29 4.89 13.95
CA ILE A 12 7.74 6.25 13.77
C ILE A 12 8.35 6.91 12.53
N ILE A 13 9.67 6.82 12.33
CA ILE A 13 10.35 7.42 11.17
C ILE A 13 9.85 6.80 9.85
N ILE A 14 9.71 5.47 9.78
CA ILE A 14 9.21 4.78 8.60
C ILE A 14 7.74 5.13 8.33
N THR A 15 6.96 5.28 9.38
CA THR A 15 5.54 5.63 9.36
C THR A 15 5.31 7.04 8.82
N ILE A 16 5.97 8.05 9.42
CA ILE A 16 5.87 9.45 8.98
C ILE A 16 6.25 9.56 7.50
N ARG A 17 7.30 8.86 7.07
CA ARG A 17 7.70 8.83 5.67
C ARG A 17 6.60 8.32 4.74
N LYS A 18 5.98 7.16 5.07
CA LYS A 18 4.89 6.60 4.25
C LYS A 18 3.71 7.56 4.13
N ILE A 19 3.35 8.22 5.24
CA ILE A 19 2.28 9.22 5.25
C ILE A 19 2.64 10.39 4.33
N CYS A 20 3.81 10.99 4.52
CA CYS A 20 4.24 12.14 3.73
C CYS A 20 4.26 11.81 2.23
N THR A 21 4.83 10.66 1.85
CA THR A 21 4.85 10.23 0.45
C THR A 21 3.45 10.06 -0.13
N GLN A 22 2.55 9.39 0.61
CA GLN A 22 1.18 9.14 0.15
C GLN A 22 0.36 10.43 0.08
N LEU A 23 0.50 11.33 1.06
CA LEU A 23 -0.18 12.62 1.05
C LEU A 23 0.30 13.51 -0.09
N ILE A 24 1.60 13.55 -0.36
CA ILE A 24 2.15 14.36 -1.46
C ILE A 24 1.62 13.86 -2.81
N THR A 25 1.64 12.54 -3.04
CA THR A 25 1.07 11.96 -4.28
C THR A 25 -0.43 12.17 -4.40
N PHE A 26 -1.16 12.20 -3.30
CA PHE A 26 -2.58 12.51 -3.28
C PHE A 26 -2.85 14.00 -3.57
N LEU A 27 -2.06 14.90 -2.99
CA LEU A 27 -2.19 16.34 -3.22
C LEU A 27 -1.85 16.75 -4.67
N LEU A 28 -1.10 15.93 -5.41
CA LEU A 28 -0.84 16.15 -6.84
C LEU A 28 -1.95 15.61 -7.76
N LEU A 29 -2.95 14.90 -7.22
CA LEU A 29 -4.04 14.34 -8.02
C LEU A 29 -4.79 15.42 -8.84
N PRO A 30 -5.11 16.61 -8.30
CA PRO A 30 -5.71 17.68 -9.09
C PRO A 30 -4.86 18.10 -10.30
N VAL A 31 -3.55 18.19 -10.12
CA VAL A 31 -2.61 18.55 -11.19
C VAL A 31 -2.59 17.47 -12.27
N TYR A 32 -2.54 16.20 -11.89
CA TYR A 32 -2.52 15.09 -12.83
C TYR A 32 -3.83 15.01 -13.62
N THR A 33 -4.99 15.09 -12.96
CA THR A 33 -6.28 14.98 -13.63
C THR A 33 -6.61 16.19 -14.49
N ALA A 34 -6.11 17.39 -14.15
CA ALA A 34 -6.28 18.58 -14.96
C ALA A 34 -5.44 18.56 -16.25
N LEU A 35 -4.20 18.10 -16.17
CA LEU A 35 -3.22 18.24 -17.25
C LEU A 35 -3.07 16.97 -18.12
N LEU A 36 -3.39 15.80 -17.59
CA LEU A 36 -3.32 14.53 -18.32
C LEU A 36 -4.69 14.12 -18.88
N SER A 37 -4.68 13.35 -19.97
CA SER A 37 -5.87 12.61 -20.40
C SER A 37 -6.07 11.37 -19.50
N THR A 38 -7.27 10.79 -19.55
CA THR A 38 -7.56 9.53 -18.86
C THR A 38 -6.68 8.40 -19.38
N GLU A 39 -6.39 8.38 -20.69
CA GLU A 39 -5.51 7.40 -21.33
C GLU A 39 -4.05 7.55 -20.88
N GLU A 40 -3.52 8.78 -20.82
CA GLU A 40 -2.17 9.05 -20.35
C GLU A 40 -2.00 8.60 -18.90
N TYR A 41 -2.93 9.00 -18.04
CA TYR A 41 -2.89 8.64 -16.62
C TYR A 41 -3.06 7.12 -16.42
N GLY A 42 -3.97 6.48 -17.18
CA GLY A 42 -4.18 5.05 -17.20
C GLY A 42 -2.96 4.27 -17.68
N THR A 43 -2.27 4.78 -18.72
CA THR A 43 -1.02 4.19 -19.23
C THR A 43 0.07 4.20 -18.17
N VAL A 44 0.27 5.33 -17.49
CA VAL A 44 1.27 5.44 -16.42
C VAL A 44 0.96 4.47 -15.28
N ASP A 45 -0.30 4.37 -14.86
CA ASP A 45 -0.72 3.46 -13.80
C ASP A 45 -0.53 1.99 -14.20
N LEU A 46 -0.90 1.63 -15.43
CA LEU A 46 -0.71 0.28 -15.97
C LEU A 46 0.78 -0.09 -16.05
N LEU A 47 1.63 0.80 -16.55
CA LEU A 47 3.07 0.56 -16.62
C LEU A 47 3.69 0.42 -15.23
N ASN A 48 3.32 1.25 -14.26
CA ASN A 48 3.78 1.10 -12.88
C ASN A 48 3.30 -0.21 -12.25
N THR A 49 2.10 -0.66 -12.60
CA THR A 49 1.56 -1.95 -12.20
C THR A 49 2.40 -3.10 -12.77
N LEU A 50 2.78 -3.03 -14.04
CA LEU A 50 3.65 -4.01 -14.68
C LEU A 50 5.09 -3.97 -14.11
N VAL A 51 5.63 -2.79 -13.81
CA VAL A 51 6.93 -2.65 -13.12
C VAL A 51 6.91 -3.38 -11.79
N SER A 52 5.82 -3.23 -11.02
CA SER A 52 5.68 -3.92 -9.72
C SER A 52 5.57 -5.44 -9.83
N LEU A 53 5.06 -5.97 -10.94
CA LEU A 53 5.06 -7.41 -11.25
C LEU A 53 6.44 -7.90 -11.68
N CYS A 54 7.10 -7.15 -12.58
CA CYS A 54 8.41 -7.53 -13.09
C CYS A 54 9.47 -7.61 -11.98
N LEU A 55 9.39 -6.76 -10.96
CA LEU A 55 10.36 -6.73 -9.88
C LEU A 55 10.59 -8.12 -9.23
N PRO A 56 9.58 -8.78 -8.61
CA PRO A 56 9.78 -10.09 -7.99
C PRO A 56 10.12 -11.21 -8.98
N ILE A 57 9.70 -11.09 -10.25
CA ILE A 57 9.97 -12.08 -11.29
C ILE A 57 11.43 -11.97 -11.77
N VAL A 58 11.90 -10.76 -12.05
CA VAL A 58 13.25 -10.53 -12.59
C VAL A 58 14.30 -10.76 -11.53
N THR A 59 14.08 -10.28 -10.29
CA THR A 59 15.07 -10.41 -9.21
C THR A 59 15.02 -11.73 -8.47
N PHE A 60 13.98 -12.55 -8.68
CA PHE A 60 13.70 -13.73 -7.85
C PHE A 60 13.63 -13.40 -6.35
N GLN A 61 13.16 -12.18 -6.00
CA GLN A 61 13.07 -11.67 -4.62
C GLN A 61 14.42 -11.66 -3.87
N ILE A 62 15.54 -11.62 -4.58
CA ILE A 62 16.88 -11.70 -3.98
C ILE A 62 17.16 -10.52 -3.03
N GLU A 63 16.46 -9.40 -3.19
CA GLU A 63 16.53 -8.24 -2.30
C GLU A 63 16.07 -8.57 -0.87
N GLN A 64 15.13 -9.52 -0.72
CA GLN A 64 14.69 -9.98 0.60
C GLN A 64 15.74 -10.89 1.24
N ALA A 65 16.37 -11.76 0.44
CA ALA A 65 17.48 -12.58 0.88
C ALA A 65 18.69 -11.75 1.27
N LEU A 66 19.06 -10.75 0.45
CA LEU A 66 20.12 -9.78 0.74
C LEU A 66 19.89 -9.12 2.12
N PHE A 67 18.71 -8.58 2.35
CA PHE A 67 18.37 -7.95 3.62
C PHE A 67 18.56 -8.92 4.79
N ARG A 68 18.03 -10.15 4.68
CA ARG A 68 18.11 -11.15 5.74
C ARG A 68 19.56 -11.56 6.04
N HIS A 69 20.34 -11.88 5.02
CA HIS A 69 21.74 -12.28 5.18
C HIS A 69 22.62 -11.16 5.72
N LEU A 70 22.40 -9.91 5.30
CA LEU A 70 23.16 -8.76 5.83
C LEU A 70 22.89 -8.54 7.33
N ILE A 71 21.70 -8.84 7.84
CA ILE A 71 21.42 -8.74 9.28
C ILE A 71 22.31 -9.72 10.05
N ASP A 72 22.44 -10.95 9.58
CA ASP A 72 23.20 -11.99 10.23
C ASP A 72 24.72 -11.73 10.16
N SER A 73 25.16 -11.06 9.09
CA SER A 73 26.59 -10.83 8.78
C SER A 73 27.14 -9.48 9.27
N ARG A 74 26.38 -8.67 10.00
CA ARG A 74 26.77 -7.28 10.37
C ARG A 74 28.14 -7.13 11.02
N ASN A 75 28.62 -8.16 11.68
CA ASN A 75 29.89 -8.13 12.39
C ASN A 75 31.06 -8.75 11.58
N ASN A 76 30.83 -9.14 10.33
CA ASN A 76 31.81 -9.78 9.47
C ASN A 76 31.93 -9.04 8.12
N ASP A 77 32.95 -8.19 8.01
CA ASP A 77 33.15 -7.34 6.82
C ASP A 77 33.34 -8.15 5.52
N ARG A 78 33.98 -9.33 5.62
CA ARG A 78 34.15 -10.22 4.46
C ARG A 78 32.83 -10.81 3.98
N GLU A 79 31.97 -11.23 4.89
CA GLU A 79 30.64 -11.75 4.55
C GLU A 79 29.73 -10.65 3.98
N ILE A 80 29.79 -9.44 4.54
CA ILE A 80 29.10 -8.27 3.98
C ILE A 80 29.50 -8.06 2.53
N LYS A 81 30.82 -7.98 2.24
CA LYS A 81 31.37 -7.80 0.88
C LYS A 81 30.94 -8.93 -0.05
N ASN A 82 31.03 -10.18 0.42
CA ASN A 82 30.59 -11.34 -0.33
C ASN A 82 29.09 -11.27 -0.69
N THR A 83 28.24 -10.97 0.29
CA THR A 83 26.77 -10.91 0.11
C THR A 83 26.38 -9.78 -0.84
N ILE A 84 26.93 -8.58 -0.67
CA ILE A 84 26.66 -7.43 -1.54
C ILE A 84 27.17 -7.69 -2.96
N THR A 85 28.40 -8.19 -3.10
CA THR A 85 28.99 -8.48 -4.41
C THR A 85 28.21 -9.56 -5.15
N THR A 86 27.91 -10.68 -4.47
CA THR A 86 27.15 -11.79 -5.09
C THR A 86 25.79 -11.33 -5.53
N THR A 87 25.08 -10.55 -4.70
CA THR A 87 23.76 -10.01 -5.07
C THR A 87 23.84 -9.04 -6.24
N LEU A 88 24.76 -8.07 -6.22
CA LEU A 88 24.88 -7.07 -7.29
C LEU A 88 25.24 -7.71 -8.63
N VAL A 89 26.20 -8.63 -8.65
CA VAL A 89 26.57 -9.37 -9.88
C VAL A 89 25.37 -10.16 -10.41
N THR A 90 24.66 -10.89 -9.53
CA THR A 90 23.51 -11.67 -9.92
C THR A 90 22.38 -10.78 -10.49
N VAL A 91 22.05 -9.70 -9.79
CA VAL A 91 20.98 -8.77 -10.23
C VAL A 91 21.38 -8.06 -11.54
N SER A 92 22.65 -7.73 -11.74
CA SER A 92 23.12 -7.18 -13.01
C SER A 92 22.96 -8.16 -14.16
N LEU A 93 23.29 -9.44 -13.94
CA LEU A 93 23.08 -10.49 -14.96
C LEU A 93 21.58 -10.72 -15.23
N GLN A 94 20.75 -10.75 -14.20
CA GLN A 94 19.28 -10.86 -14.34
C GLN A 94 18.70 -9.65 -15.08
N SER A 95 19.21 -8.44 -14.82
CA SER A 95 18.82 -7.21 -15.52
C SER A 95 19.21 -7.25 -17.00
N ILE A 96 20.41 -7.74 -17.34
CA ILE A 96 20.83 -7.93 -18.73
C ILE A 96 19.93 -8.96 -19.41
N LEU A 97 19.66 -10.09 -18.77
CA LEU A 97 18.76 -11.12 -19.30
C LEU A 97 17.35 -10.55 -19.54
N TYR A 98 16.81 -9.78 -18.59
CA TYR A 98 15.56 -9.09 -18.75
C TYR A 98 15.54 -8.14 -19.96
N LEU A 99 16.60 -7.34 -20.14
CA LEU A 99 16.71 -6.45 -21.29
C LEU A 99 16.83 -7.20 -22.61
N MET A 100 17.54 -8.33 -22.66
CA MET A 100 17.61 -9.18 -23.86
C MET A 100 16.21 -9.77 -24.20
N ILE A 101 15.51 -10.31 -23.21
CA ILE A 101 14.13 -10.82 -23.41
C ILE A 101 13.22 -9.67 -23.85
N PHE A 102 13.32 -8.52 -23.21
CA PHE A 102 12.53 -7.34 -23.56
C PHE A 102 12.82 -6.90 -25.00
N ALA A 103 14.08 -6.88 -25.45
CA ALA A 103 14.44 -6.51 -26.83
C ALA A 103 13.81 -7.44 -27.88
N ILE A 104 13.66 -8.74 -27.56
CA ILE A 104 12.99 -9.71 -28.43
C ILE A 104 11.48 -9.47 -28.48
N ILE A 105 10.87 -9.09 -27.36
CA ILE A 105 9.42 -8.90 -27.24
C ILE A 105 9.00 -7.49 -27.70
N ALA A 106 9.87 -6.50 -27.57
CA ALA A 106 9.58 -5.09 -27.85
C ALA A 106 8.99 -4.81 -29.24
N PRO A 107 9.39 -5.48 -30.34
CA PRO A 107 8.75 -5.28 -31.64
C PRO A 107 7.26 -5.61 -31.67
N PHE A 108 6.81 -6.56 -30.84
CA PHE A 108 5.41 -7.00 -30.76
C PHE A 108 4.54 -6.10 -29.84
N ILE A 109 5.17 -5.22 -29.07
CA ILE A 109 4.46 -4.28 -28.18
C ILE A 109 4.22 -2.99 -28.96
N HIS A 110 2.95 -2.69 -29.29
CA HIS A 110 2.54 -1.50 -30.04
C HIS A 110 2.25 -0.29 -29.13
N ASN A 111 2.95 -0.15 -28.02
CA ASN A 111 2.81 0.96 -27.09
C ASN A 111 4.04 1.88 -27.17
N GLN A 112 3.82 3.19 -27.38
CA GLN A 112 4.89 4.18 -27.48
C GLN A 112 5.75 4.32 -26.20
N TYR A 113 5.20 3.96 -25.04
CA TYR A 113 5.89 4.04 -23.74
C TYR A 113 6.63 2.74 -23.37
N LYS A 114 6.69 1.75 -24.24
CA LYS A 114 7.28 0.43 -23.94
C LYS A 114 8.72 0.50 -23.38
N TYR A 115 9.54 1.40 -23.88
CA TYR A 115 10.92 1.54 -23.42
C TYR A 115 11.02 2.09 -21.98
N TYR A 116 10.01 2.87 -21.56
CA TYR A 116 9.89 3.30 -20.16
C TYR A 116 9.58 2.14 -19.22
N LEU A 117 8.84 1.12 -19.67
CA LEU A 117 8.66 -0.10 -18.88
C LEU A 117 10.02 -0.75 -18.59
N ALA A 118 10.84 -0.97 -19.64
CA ALA A 118 12.14 -1.60 -19.48
C ALA A 118 13.06 -0.81 -18.53
N THR A 119 13.20 0.50 -18.77
CA THR A 119 14.11 1.35 -17.97
C THR A 119 13.63 1.56 -16.54
N ASN A 120 12.31 1.71 -16.31
CA ASN A 120 11.76 1.84 -14.96
C ASN A 120 11.89 0.54 -14.15
N VAL A 121 11.75 -0.64 -14.77
CA VAL A 121 12.02 -1.92 -14.10
C VAL A 121 13.47 -1.96 -13.58
N ILE A 122 14.44 -1.61 -14.43
CA ILE A 122 15.86 -1.58 -14.04
C ILE A 122 16.10 -0.59 -12.92
N ALA A 123 15.62 0.65 -13.06
CA ALA A 123 15.79 1.67 -12.02
C ALA A 123 15.16 1.25 -10.68
N CYS A 124 13.97 0.61 -10.73
CA CYS A 124 13.28 0.11 -9.55
C CYS A 124 14.05 -1.05 -8.88
N ILE A 125 14.62 -1.98 -9.67
CA ILE A 125 15.45 -3.07 -9.18
C ILE A 125 16.65 -2.52 -8.39
N PHE A 126 17.44 -1.65 -9.02
CA PHE A 126 18.62 -1.09 -8.35
C PHE A 126 18.26 -0.23 -7.14
N SER A 127 17.21 0.56 -7.21
CA SER A 127 16.71 1.33 -6.07
C SER A 127 16.30 0.41 -4.90
N SER A 128 15.57 -0.68 -5.17
CA SER A 128 15.19 -1.67 -4.17
C SER A 128 16.41 -2.32 -3.52
N ILE A 129 17.38 -2.79 -4.31
CA ILE A 129 18.61 -3.40 -3.81
C ILE A 129 19.38 -2.42 -2.91
N MET A 130 19.60 -1.18 -3.36
CA MET A 130 20.34 -0.17 -2.59
C MET A 130 19.63 0.16 -1.26
N LEU A 131 18.32 0.27 -1.28
CA LEU A 131 17.52 0.45 -0.06
C LEU A 131 17.70 -0.73 0.89
N GLN A 132 17.67 -1.97 0.41
CA GLN A 132 17.84 -3.15 1.27
C GLN A 132 19.29 -3.28 1.79
N VAL A 133 20.30 -2.87 1.03
CA VAL A 133 21.70 -2.76 1.53
C VAL A 133 21.74 -1.82 2.74
N SER A 134 21.16 -0.61 2.60
CA SER A 134 21.15 0.36 3.70
C SER A 134 20.46 -0.19 4.95
N ARG A 135 19.31 -0.83 4.77
CA ARG A 135 18.50 -1.42 5.85
C ARG A 135 19.20 -2.63 6.48
N GLY A 136 19.77 -3.51 5.67
CA GLY A 136 20.51 -4.70 6.10
C GLY A 136 21.72 -4.35 6.96
N LEU A 137 22.45 -3.30 6.58
CA LEU A 137 23.57 -2.75 7.34
C LEU A 137 23.13 -1.94 8.59
N GLY A 138 21.84 -1.92 8.93
CA GLY A 138 21.31 -1.27 10.13
C GLY A 138 21.11 0.25 10.02
N ASP A 139 21.34 0.85 8.85
CA ASP A 139 21.20 2.30 8.66
C ASP A 139 19.80 2.67 8.18
N ASN A 140 18.84 2.55 9.10
CA ASN A 140 17.44 2.89 8.83
C ASN A 140 17.23 4.38 8.51
N LYS A 141 18.15 5.26 8.93
CA LYS A 141 18.09 6.69 8.59
C LYS A 141 18.33 6.90 7.10
N LYS A 142 19.42 6.33 6.54
CA LYS A 142 19.71 6.43 5.11
C LYS A 142 18.69 5.71 4.26
N TYR A 143 18.17 4.56 4.72
CA TYR A 143 17.01 3.90 4.09
C TYR A 143 15.80 4.84 3.99
N ALA A 144 15.43 5.50 5.09
CA ALA A 144 14.31 6.43 5.12
C ALA A 144 14.57 7.67 4.23
N LEU A 145 15.79 8.22 4.30
CA LEU A 145 16.17 9.39 3.50
C LEU A 145 16.23 9.06 2.01
N GLY A 146 16.80 7.91 1.60
CA GLY A 146 16.81 7.47 0.21
C GLY A 146 15.42 7.35 -0.39
N SER A 147 14.49 6.74 0.35
CA SER A 147 13.11 6.66 -0.12
C SER A 147 12.38 8.01 -0.10
N PHE A 148 12.71 8.92 0.82
CA PHE A 148 12.18 10.30 0.80
C PHE A 148 12.71 11.06 -0.41
N ILE A 149 13.99 10.92 -0.73
CA ILE A 149 14.60 11.50 -1.93
C ILE A 149 13.89 10.99 -3.18
N THR A 150 13.62 9.67 -3.30
CA THR A 150 12.83 9.14 -4.42
C THR A 150 11.51 9.88 -4.57
N ALA A 151 10.74 9.95 -3.49
CA ALA A 151 9.42 10.58 -3.51
C ALA A 151 9.49 12.07 -3.85
N LEU A 152 10.39 12.80 -3.19
CA LEU A 152 10.56 14.24 -3.41
C LEU A 152 11.02 14.55 -4.84
N THR A 153 12.02 13.83 -5.33
CA THR A 153 12.52 13.99 -6.71
C THR A 153 11.43 13.67 -7.72
N THR A 154 10.70 12.57 -7.55
CA THR A 154 9.59 12.20 -8.44
C THR A 154 8.52 13.28 -8.45
N VAL A 155 8.13 13.81 -7.30
CA VAL A 155 7.10 14.85 -7.18
C VAL A 155 7.55 16.15 -7.84
N LEU A 156 8.76 16.63 -7.52
CA LEU A 156 9.29 17.87 -8.09
C LEU A 156 9.41 17.78 -9.62
N LEU A 157 9.93 16.65 -10.11
CA LEU A 157 10.07 16.43 -11.55
C LEU A 157 8.70 16.21 -12.22
N ASN A 158 7.73 15.58 -11.56
CA ASN A 158 6.36 15.51 -12.09
C ASN A 158 5.77 16.91 -12.30
N VAL A 159 5.90 17.80 -11.30
CA VAL A 159 5.44 19.17 -11.46
C VAL A 159 6.20 19.85 -12.61
N LEU A 160 7.52 19.75 -12.65
CA LEU A 160 8.32 20.37 -13.71
C LEU A 160 7.96 19.84 -15.10
N PHE A 161 7.90 18.51 -15.27
CA PHE A 161 7.69 17.92 -16.59
C PHE A 161 6.24 18.01 -17.07
N ILE A 162 5.26 17.95 -16.16
CA ILE A 162 3.84 17.99 -16.54
C ILE A 162 3.37 19.43 -16.65
N VAL A 163 3.68 20.30 -15.65
CA VAL A 163 3.14 21.66 -15.61
C VAL A 163 3.95 22.59 -16.53
N VAL A 164 5.29 22.55 -16.44
CA VAL A 164 6.14 23.49 -17.20
C VAL A 164 6.40 22.99 -18.62
N PHE A 165 6.86 21.73 -18.75
CA PHE A 165 7.25 21.20 -20.07
C PHE A 165 6.08 20.54 -20.82
N LYS A 166 4.94 20.28 -20.15
CA LYS A 166 3.75 19.67 -20.74
C LYS A 166 4.01 18.31 -21.42
N TRP A 167 4.90 17.50 -20.83
CA TRP A 167 5.30 16.19 -21.39
C TRP A 167 4.28 15.08 -21.13
N GLY A 168 3.16 15.36 -20.45
CA GLY A 168 2.10 14.38 -20.20
C GLY A 168 2.62 13.10 -19.50
N ALA A 169 2.23 11.94 -20.02
CA ALA A 169 2.65 10.65 -19.50
C ALA A 169 4.18 10.44 -19.55
N TYR A 170 4.86 10.94 -20.58
CA TYR A 170 6.33 10.91 -20.65
C TYR A 170 6.98 11.56 -19.43
N GLY A 171 6.42 12.70 -19.01
CA GLY A 171 6.89 13.42 -17.83
C GLY A 171 6.81 12.59 -16.56
N MET A 172 5.67 11.92 -16.32
CA MET A 172 5.49 11.06 -15.13
C MET A 172 6.44 9.87 -15.13
N LEU A 173 6.58 9.20 -16.27
CA LEU A 173 7.45 8.02 -16.40
C LEU A 173 8.92 8.40 -16.25
N THR A 174 9.34 9.53 -16.83
CA THR A 174 10.70 10.05 -16.69
C THR A 174 10.99 10.48 -15.25
N ALA A 175 10.06 11.15 -14.59
CA ALA A 175 10.20 11.55 -13.19
C ALA A 175 10.37 10.33 -12.26
N THR A 176 9.62 9.26 -12.50
CA THR A 176 9.73 8.00 -11.74
C THR A 176 11.09 7.33 -11.98
N LEU A 177 11.54 7.30 -13.24
CA LEU A 177 12.86 6.77 -13.63
C LEU A 177 14.00 7.52 -12.92
N ILE A 178 13.98 8.85 -13.00
CA ILE A 178 15.00 9.69 -12.35
C ILE A 178 14.93 9.55 -10.83
N GLY A 179 13.74 9.56 -10.23
CA GLY A 179 13.57 9.40 -8.79
C GLY A 179 14.20 8.12 -8.24
N ASN A 180 13.97 6.98 -8.90
CA ASN A 180 14.58 5.70 -8.53
C ASN A 180 16.09 5.70 -8.76
N SER A 181 16.56 6.29 -9.86
CA SER A 181 17.99 6.40 -10.18
C SER A 181 18.74 7.26 -9.16
N VAL A 182 18.19 8.41 -8.80
CA VAL A 182 18.76 9.31 -7.76
C VAL A 182 18.82 8.61 -6.40
N CYS A 183 17.80 7.85 -6.02
CA CYS A 183 17.84 7.04 -4.81
C CYS A 183 18.98 6.04 -4.82
N SER A 184 19.12 5.31 -5.92
CA SER A 184 20.19 4.31 -6.09
C SER A 184 21.57 4.95 -5.95
N LEU A 185 21.81 6.05 -6.64
CA LEU A 185 23.07 6.79 -6.60
C LEU A 185 23.31 7.37 -5.20
N TYR A 186 22.30 7.98 -4.60
CA TYR A 186 22.44 8.52 -3.24
C TYR A 186 22.91 7.45 -2.25
N ILE A 187 22.27 6.29 -2.21
CA ILE A 187 22.67 5.23 -1.27
C ILE A 187 24.02 4.64 -1.65
N PHE A 188 24.27 4.44 -2.94
CA PHE A 188 25.56 3.93 -3.44
C PHE A 188 26.74 4.75 -2.91
N PHE A 189 26.66 6.09 -3.00
CA PHE A 189 27.70 6.98 -2.50
C PHE A 189 27.64 7.19 -0.97
N ALA A 190 26.45 7.41 -0.39
CA ALA A 190 26.29 7.67 1.03
C ALA A 190 26.68 6.48 1.91
N LYS A 191 26.48 5.25 1.44
CA LYS A 191 26.93 4.01 2.11
C LYS A 191 28.27 3.51 1.63
N LYS A 192 28.89 4.22 0.66
CA LYS A 192 30.15 3.82 0.03
C LYS A 192 30.09 2.36 -0.47
N VAL A 193 28.94 1.99 -1.12
CA VAL A 193 28.68 0.60 -1.54
C VAL A 193 29.79 0.10 -2.46
N TYR A 194 30.43 0.97 -3.25
CA TYR A 194 31.59 0.65 -4.08
C TYR A 194 32.77 0.01 -3.31
N LYS A 195 32.92 0.28 -1.99
CA LYS A 195 33.94 -0.35 -1.15
C LYS A 195 33.66 -1.79 -0.78
N TYR A 196 32.39 -2.21 -0.92
CA TYR A 196 31.96 -3.57 -0.66
C TYR A 196 32.01 -4.44 -1.92
N ILE A 197 32.14 -3.84 -3.12
CA ILE A 197 32.17 -4.58 -4.39
C ILE A 197 33.58 -5.12 -4.63
N ASN A 198 33.67 -6.45 -4.65
CA ASN A 198 34.89 -7.16 -5.01
C ASN A 198 34.51 -8.45 -5.78
N ILE A 199 34.66 -8.40 -7.10
CA ILE A 199 34.19 -9.49 -8.00
C ILE A 199 34.85 -10.82 -7.62
N LYS A 200 36.05 -10.84 -7.05
CA LYS A 200 36.74 -12.06 -6.59
C LYS A 200 36.01 -12.74 -5.43
N LEU A 201 35.13 -12.02 -4.72
CA LEU A 201 34.33 -12.56 -3.63
C LEU A 201 32.95 -13.09 -4.08
N TYR A 202 32.65 -13.11 -5.38
CA TYR A 202 31.44 -13.76 -5.89
C TYR A 202 31.43 -15.24 -5.53
N SER A 203 30.33 -15.68 -4.91
CA SER A 203 30.22 -17.09 -4.46
C SER A 203 28.93 -17.73 -4.98
N LYS A 204 29.08 -18.78 -5.80
CA LYS A 204 27.94 -19.61 -6.25
C LYS A 204 27.23 -20.32 -5.10
N GLU A 205 27.98 -20.71 -4.05
CA GLU A 205 27.40 -21.34 -2.87
C GLU A 205 26.49 -20.37 -2.10
N LEU A 206 26.96 -19.13 -1.92
CA LEU A 206 26.16 -18.09 -1.30
C LEU A 206 24.93 -17.77 -2.16
N LEU A 207 25.06 -17.69 -3.47
CA LEU A 207 23.95 -17.49 -4.39
C LEU A 207 22.87 -18.58 -4.22
N LYS A 208 23.27 -19.85 -4.12
CA LYS A 208 22.32 -20.95 -3.84
C LYS A 208 21.59 -20.77 -2.52
N LYS A 209 22.29 -20.29 -1.48
CA LYS A 209 21.66 -19.99 -0.17
C LYS A 209 20.67 -18.83 -0.29
N LEU A 210 21.02 -17.75 -0.99
CA LEU A 210 20.14 -16.62 -1.24
C LEU A 210 18.88 -17.04 -2.00
N TRP A 211 19.03 -17.83 -3.07
CA TRP A 211 17.89 -18.32 -3.84
C TRP A 211 17.03 -19.32 -3.07
N LYS A 212 17.63 -20.20 -2.27
CA LYS A 212 16.86 -21.10 -1.40
C LYS A 212 15.93 -20.35 -0.45
N TYR A 213 16.34 -19.14 0.00
CA TYR A 213 15.51 -18.27 0.82
C TYR A 213 14.48 -17.48 -0.01
N SER A 214 14.87 -16.94 -1.15
CA SER A 214 14.04 -15.96 -1.89
C SER A 214 13.05 -16.61 -2.85
N LEU A 215 13.37 -17.71 -3.53
CA LEU A 215 12.46 -18.35 -4.50
C LEU A 215 11.09 -18.74 -3.91
N PRO A 216 11.00 -19.29 -2.68
CA PRO A 216 9.70 -19.57 -2.06
C PRO A 216 8.84 -18.32 -1.79
N LEU A 217 9.41 -17.11 -1.82
CA LEU A 217 8.66 -15.86 -1.62
C LEU A 217 7.96 -15.38 -2.90
N ILE A 218 8.39 -15.84 -4.08
CA ILE A 218 7.85 -15.40 -5.38
C ILE A 218 6.35 -15.70 -5.50
N PRO A 219 5.86 -16.93 -5.26
CA PRO A 219 4.43 -17.22 -5.37
C PRO A 219 3.57 -16.33 -4.47
N ASN A 220 4.05 -16.03 -3.26
CA ASN A 220 3.37 -15.12 -2.36
C ASN A 220 3.32 -13.69 -2.91
N ALA A 221 4.44 -13.18 -3.44
CA ALA A 221 4.50 -11.84 -4.03
C ALA A 221 3.58 -11.70 -5.24
N ILE A 222 3.56 -12.70 -6.14
CA ILE A 222 2.68 -12.73 -7.30
C ILE A 222 1.20 -12.81 -6.88
N SER A 223 0.86 -13.63 -5.89
CA SER A 223 -0.51 -13.74 -5.38
C SER A 223 -1.01 -12.40 -4.82
N TRP A 224 -0.18 -11.69 -4.05
CA TRP A 224 -0.51 -10.37 -3.56
C TRP A 224 -0.63 -9.33 -4.68
N TRP A 225 0.22 -9.45 -5.70
CA TRP A 225 0.14 -8.59 -6.87
C TRP A 225 -1.15 -8.82 -7.66
N ILE A 226 -1.53 -10.08 -7.92
CA ILE A 226 -2.80 -10.42 -8.58
C ILE A 226 -3.96 -9.82 -7.81
N PHE A 227 -3.99 -10.02 -6.49
CA PHE A 227 -5.07 -9.50 -5.65
C PHE A 227 -5.21 -7.97 -5.70
N ASN A 228 -4.10 -7.23 -5.76
CA ASN A 228 -4.12 -5.77 -5.69
C ASN A 228 -4.12 -5.07 -7.06
N SER A 229 -3.87 -5.79 -8.14
CA SER A 229 -3.55 -5.17 -9.43
C SER A 229 -4.20 -5.80 -10.65
N SER A 230 -4.85 -6.96 -10.50
CA SER A 230 -5.53 -7.65 -11.62
C SER A 230 -6.64 -6.79 -12.23
N ASP A 231 -7.34 -6.02 -11.43
CA ASP A 231 -8.41 -5.12 -11.88
C ASP A 231 -7.93 -4.17 -12.98
N ARG A 232 -6.73 -3.61 -12.82
CA ARG A 232 -6.13 -2.66 -13.76
C ARG A 232 -5.85 -3.30 -15.12
N ILE A 233 -5.34 -4.54 -15.11
CA ILE A 233 -5.09 -5.28 -16.34
C ILE A 233 -6.40 -5.67 -17.02
N ILE A 234 -7.36 -6.20 -16.27
CA ILE A 234 -8.66 -6.62 -16.80
C ILE A 234 -9.40 -5.42 -17.40
N VAL A 235 -9.47 -4.31 -16.67
CA VAL A 235 -10.11 -3.07 -17.15
C VAL A 235 -9.40 -2.53 -18.38
N SER A 236 -8.07 -2.41 -18.35
CA SER A 236 -7.30 -1.91 -19.49
C SER A 236 -7.46 -2.77 -20.74
N SER A 237 -7.59 -4.09 -20.58
CA SER A 237 -7.67 -5.04 -21.70
C SER A 237 -9.07 -5.13 -22.31
N ILE A 238 -10.14 -4.92 -21.54
CA ILE A 238 -11.52 -5.14 -21.98
C ILE A 238 -12.25 -3.82 -22.24
N LEU A 239 -12.11 -2.82 -21.37
CA LEU A 239 -12.78 -1.52 -21.50
C LEU A 239 -11.88 -0.47 -22.16
N GLY A 240 -10.57 -0.52 -21.88
CA GLY A 240 -9.60 0.41 -22.42
C GLY A 240 -8.72 1.06 -21.35
N ILE A 241 -7.61 1.65 -21.81
CA ILE A 241 -6.61 2.27 -20.93
C ILE A 241 -7.18 3.51 -20.22
N GLY A 242 -8.08 4.25 -20.89
CA GLY A 242 -8.75 5.42 -20.30
C GLY A 242 -9.59 5.06 -19.07
N ASP A 243 -10.34 3.96 -19.14
CA ASP A 243 -11.12 3.45 -18.01
C ASP A 243 -10.23 3.03 -16.83
N ASN A 244 -9.05 2.45 -17.11
CA ASN A 244 -8.07 2.22 -16.06
C ASN A 244 -7.58 3.52 -15.41
N GLY A 245 -7.41 4.60 -16.17
CA GLY A 245 -7.09 5.92 -15.66
C GLY A 245 -8.15 6.45 -14.68
N ILE A 246 -9.42 6.30 -15.05
CA ILE A 246 -10.56 6.68 -14.21
C ILE A 246 -10.59 5.84 -12.92
N LEU A 247 -10.45 4.52 -13.04
CA LEU A 247 -10.39 3.61 -11.90
C LEU A 247 -9.22 3.94 -10.95
N SER A 248 -8.05 4.22 -11.53
CA SER A 248 -6.85 4.57 -10.80
C SER A 248 -6.99 5.87 -10.01
N ALA A 249 -7.69 6.87 -10.56
CA ALA A 249 -8.02 8.11 -9.86
C ALA A 249 -8.94 7.83 -8.66
N ALA A 250 -9.95 6.98 -8.81
CA ALA A 250 -10.83 6.57 -7.71
C ALA A 250 -10.07 5.84 -6.58
N TYR A 251 -9.14 4.96 -6.93
CA TYR A 251 -8.31 4.23 -5.96
C TYR A 251 -7.44 5.14 -5.08
N LYS A 252 -7.13 6.37 -5.48
CA LYS A 252 -6.33 7.29 -4.66
C LYS A 252 -6.96 7.59 -3.31
N PHE A 253 -8.28 7.73 -3.26
CA PHE A 253 -9.00 8.00 -2.00
C PHE A 253 -8.93 6.80 -1.05
N SER A 254 -9.22 5.61 -1.55
CA SER A 254 -9.12 4.38 -0.75
C SER A 254 -7.68 4.07 -0.32
N SER A 255 -6.68 4.41 -1.13
CA SER A 255 -5.26 4.20 -0.80
C SER A 255 -4.77 5.07 0.36
N VAL A 256 -5.26 6.31 0.47
CA VAL A 256 -4.99 7.19 1.63
C VAL A 256 -5.58 6.59 2.90
N TYR A 257 -6.85 6.16 2.84
CA TYR A 257 -7.53 5.52 3.95
C TYR A 257 -6.79 4.26 4.45
N ILE A 258 -6.40 3.37 3.53
CA ILE A 258 -5.64 2.16 3.87
C ILE A 258 -4.24 2.48 4.39
N THR A 259 -3.61 3.56 3.92
CA THR A 259 -2.30 3.98 4.44
C THR A 259 -2.40 4.38 5.91
N ILE A 260 -3.45 5.10 6.31
CA ILE A 260 -3.71 5.44 7.72
C ILE A 260 -3.90 4.15 8.54
N TYR A 261 -4.68 3.20 8.02
CA TYR A 261 -4.86 1.91 8.68
C TYR A 261 -3.55 1.13 8.83
N ASN A 262 -2.72 1.07 7.81
CA ASN A 262 -1.46 0.33 7.84
C ASN A 262 -0.51 0.81 8.95
N ILE A 263 -0.58 2.09 9.32
CA ILE A 263 0.18 2.65 10.43
C ILE A 263 -0.29 2.05 11.75
N PHE A 264 -1.59 2.03 11.96
CA PHE A 264 -2.17 1.38 13.14
C PHE A 264 -1.83 -0.11 13.16
N ASN A 265 -1.96 -0.79 12.01
CA ASN A 265 -1.76 -2.23 11.89
C ASN A 265 -0.34 -2.68 12.24
N MET A 266 0.68 -1.83 12.03
CA MET A 266 2.06 -2.13 12.46
C MET A 266 2.18 -2.27 13.98
N THR A 267 1.61 -1.33 14.72
CA THR A 267 1.60 -1.36 16.20
C THR A 267 0.65 -2.43 16.74
N TRP A 268 -0.47 -2.64 16.05
CA TRP A 268 -1.42 -3.69 16.39
C TRP A 268 -0.79 -5.09 16.28
N THR A 269 -0.02 -5.36 15.24
CA THR A 269 0.66 -6.64 15.04
C THR A 269 1.64 -6.95 16.17
N GLU A 270 2.39 -5.96 16.63
CA GLU A 270 3.31 -6.11 17.77
C GLU A 270 2.55 -6.38 19.07
N SER A 271 1.56 -5.53 19.37
CA SER A 271 0.74 -5.66 20.59
C SER A 271 0.01 -7.01 20.67
N ALA A 272 -0.61 -7.42 19.56
CA ALA A 272 -1.33 -8.69 19.49
C ALA A 272 -0.40 -9.89 19.70
N SER A 273 0.82 -9.84 19.15
CA SER A 273 1.79 -10.92 19.32
C SER A 273 2.28 -11.07 20.76
N LEU A 274 2.28 -9.99 21.54
CA LEU A 274 2.65 -10.00 22.96
C LEU A 274 1.52 -10.53 23.86
N HIS A 275 0.26 -10.25 23.50
CA HIS A 275 -0.90 -10.51 24.37
C HIS A 275 -1.78 -11.69 23.90
N ILE A 276 -1.32 -12.49 22.91
CA ILE A 276 -2.11 -13.57 22.31
C ILE A 276 -2.41 -14.71 23.28
N ASP A 277 -1.53 -14.95 24.26
CA ASP A 277 -1.63 -16.05 25.22
C ASP A 277 -2.06 -15.57 26.62
N ASP A 278 -2.44 -14.28 26.78
CA ASP A 278 -2.93 -13.74 28.04
C ASP A 278 -4.30 -14.35 28.40
N LYS A 279 -4.61 -14.46 29.69
CA LYS A 279 -5.87 -15.05 30.17
C LYS A 279 -7.12 -14.28 29.75
N ASP A 280 -7.00 -12.98 29.54
CA ASP A 280 -8.07 -12.06 29.14
C ASP A 280 -8.03 -11.72 27.63
N ASN A 281 -7.31 -12.48 26.83
CA ASN A 281 -7.08 -12.21 25.39
C ASN A 281 -8.39 -11.96 24.63
N ASN A 282 -9.47 -12.74 24.87
CA ASN A 282 -10.74 -12.56 24.17
C ASN A 282 -11.33 -11.16 24.40
N GLN A 283 -11.28 -10.64 25.63
CA GLN A 283 -11.77 -9.30 25.95
C GLN A 283 -10.87 -8.23 25.37
N PHE A 284 -9.53 -8.38 25.48
CA PHE A 284 -8.56 -7.47 24.95
C PHE A 284 -8.69 -7.33 23.43
N PHE A 285 -8.71 -8.45 22.69
CA PHE A 285 -8.83 -8.43 21.23
C PHE A 285 -10.19 -7.89 20.78
N SER A 286 -11.30 -8.34 21.41
CA SER A 286 -12.63 -7.82 21.10
C SER A 286 -12.73 -6.31 21.28
N LYS A 287 -12.20 -5.77 22.37
CA LYS A 287 -12.22 -4.34 22.67
C LYS A 287 -11.40 -3.52 21.65
N ILE A 288 -10.19 -3.98 21.31
CA ILE A 288 -9.33 -3.27 20.35
C ILE A 288 -9.94 -3.32 18.95
N ILE A 289 -10.40 -4.49 18.52
CA ILE A 289 -11.02 -4.66 17.20
C ILE A 289 -12.30 -3.81 17.11
N ASP A 290 -13.21 -3.87 18.10
CA ASP A 290 -14.46 -3.08 18.11
C ASP A 290 -14.16 -1.57 18.08
N THR A 291 -13.22 -1.09 18.91
CA THR A 291 -12.85 0.32 18.96
C THR A 291 -12.24 0.80 17.64
N THR A 292 -11.34 0.00 17.06
CA THR A 292 -10.68 0.34 15.80
C THR A 292 -11.66 0.34 14.65
N LEU A 293 -12.55 -0.64 14.58
CA LEU A 293 -13.59 -0.70 13.55
C LEU A 293 -14.52 0.51 13.61
N ARG A 294 -14.92 0.96 14.80
CA ARG A 294 -15.75 2.19 14.98
C ARG A 294 -15.01 3.41 14.45
N LEU A 295 -13.73 3.56 14.77
CA LEU A 295 -12.93 4.68 14.30
C LEU A 295 -12.81 4.68 12.77
N PHE A 296 -12.41 3.53 12.19
CA PHE A 296 -12.22 3.43 10.75
C PHE A 296 -13.53 3.48 9.97
N THR A 297 -14.66 3.01 10.54
CA THR A 297 -16.00 3.22 9.96
C THR A 297 -16.34 4.71 9.91
N ALA A 298 -16.10 5.45 10.98
CA ALA A 298 -16.35 6.89 11.01
C ALA A 298 -15.51 7.64 9.96
N ILE A 299 -14.22 7.29 9.82
CA ILE A 299 -13.34 7.88 8.80
C ILE A 299 -13.83 7.52 7.38
N CYS A 300 -14.19 6.25 7.15
CA CYS A 300 -14.69 5.78 5.85
C CYS A 300 -15.95 6.54 5.43
N PHE A 301 -16.96 6.59 6.30
CA PHE A 301 -18.19 7.30 6.03
C PHE A 301 -17.97 8.81 5.88
N GLY A 302 -17.11 9.40 6.73
CA GLY A 302 -16.72 10.80 6.62
C GLY A 302 -16.11 11.13 5.25
N ILE A 303 -15.20 10.29 4.74
CA ILE A 303 -14.63 10.47 3.40
C ILE A 303 -15.72 10.40 2.34
N ILE A 304 -16.60 9.38 2.38
CA ILE A 304 -17.65 9.23 1.36
C ILE A 304 -18.59 10.44 1.32
N VAL A 305 -19.09 10.90 2.47
CA VAL A 305 -20.07 12.02 2.49
C VAL A 305 -19.43 13.39 2.17
N CYS A 306 -18.12 13.52 2.30
CA CYS A 306 -17.40 14.72 1.89
C CYS A 306 -17.06 14.74 0.39
N MET A 307 -17.17 13.60 -0.33
CA MET A 307 -16.82 13.52 -1.75
C MET A 307 -17.58 14.49 -2.66
N PRO A 308 -18.89 14.71 -2.50
CA PRO A 308 -19.60 15.70 -3.35
C PRO A 308 -18.94 17.08 -3.39
N PHE A 309 -18.24 17.45 -2.31
CA PHE A 309 -17.55 18.74 -2.19
C PHE A 309 -16.05 18.65 -2.55
N ILE A 310 -15.40 17.53 -2.19
CA ILE A 310 -13.96 17.35 -2.40
C ILE A 310 -13.66 16.93 -3.84
N PHE A 311 -14.50 16.08 -4.43
CA PHE A 311 -14.25 15.52 -5.75
C PHE A 311 -14.11 16.59 -6.86
N PRO A 312 -14.99 17.59 -6.99
CA PRO A 312 -14.86 18.64 -8.01
C PRO A 312 -13.59 19.48 -7.88
N ILE A 313 -13.02 19.55 -6.65
CA ILE A 313 -11.76 20.29 -6.39
C ILE A 313 -10.56 19.42 -6.75
N MET A 314 -10.66 18.10 -6.49
CA MET A 314 -9.54 17.18 -6.60
C MET A 314 -9.42 16.49 -7.97
N ILE A 315 -10.51 16.40 -8.71
CA ILE A 315 -10.58 15.60 -9.95
C ILE A 315 -11.27 16.40 -11.05
N ASN A 316 -10.60 16.48 -12.20
CA ASN A 316 -11.14 17.12 -13.38
C ASN A 316 -12.32 16.32 -13.97
N GLU A 317 -13.25 16.99 -14.62
CA GLU A 317 -14.47 16.42 -15.22
C GLU A 317 -14.20 15.25 -16.18
N LYS A 318 -13.06 15.23 -16.88
CA LYS A 318 -12.63 14.10 -17.74
C LYS A 318 -12.62 12.76 -17.00
N PHE A 319 -12.39 12.78 -15.68
CA PHE A 319 -12.37 11.60 -14.81
C PHE A 319 -13.68 11.45 -14.01
N GLY A 320 -14.75 12.12 -14.42
CA GLY A 320 -16.01 12.21 -13.67
C GLY A 320 -16.60 10.86 -13.23
N GLN A 321 -16.45 9.81 -14.06
CA GLN A 321 -16.90 8.46 -13.72
C GLN A 321 -16.18 7.85 -12.50
N ALA A 322 -15.01 8.38 -12.11
CA ALA A 322 -14.33 7.97 -10.88
C ALA A 322 -15.17 8.24 -9.63
N TYR A 323 -16.02 9.30 -9.65
CA TYR A 323 -16.94 9.62 -8.58
C TYR A 323 -17.79 8.42 -8.18
N ASN A 324 -18.35 7.73 -9.16
CA ASN A 324 -19.25 6.61 -8.95
C ASN A 324 -18.56 5.38 -8.35
N GLN A 325 -17.24 5.23 -8.51
CA GLN A 325 -16.47 4.10 -8.01
C GLN A 325 -16.06 4.27 -6.55
N ILE A 326 -15.91 5.53 -6.09
CA ILE A 326 -15.33 5.85 -4.78
C ILE A 326 -16.09 5.21 -3.62
N PRO A 327 -17.43 5.30 -3.48
CA PRO A 327 -18.11 4.73 -2.32
C PRO A 327 -17.94 3.21 -2.24
N ILE A 328 -17.99 2.50 -3.37
CA ILE A 328 -17.82 1.05 -3.42
C ILE A 328 -16.40 0.68 -2.97
N LEU A 329 -15.38 1.37 -3.49
CA LEU A 329 -13.98 1.16 -3.13
C LEU A 329 -13.70 1.52 -1.66
N MET A 330 -14.36 2.53 -1.12
CA MET A 330 -14.22 2.91 0.29
C MET A 330 -14.80 1.85 1.22
N ILE A 331 -15.99 1.31 0.92
CA ILE A 331 -16.58 0.20 1.69
C ILE A 331 -15.72 -1.07 1.55
N SER A 332 -15.22 -1.35 0.34
CA SER A 332 -14.24 -2.42 0.13
C SER A 332 -13.02 -2.27 1.05
N SER A 333 -12.50 -1.04 1.17
CA SER A 333 -11.38 -0.73 2.05
C SER A 333 -11.71 -0.86 3.53
N LEU A 334 -12.97 -0.61 3.94
CA LEU A 334 -13.43 -0.88 5.31
C LEU A 334 -13.39 -2.40 5.60
N PHE A 335 -13.83 -3.25 4.66
CA PHE A 335 -13.67 -4.70 4.82
C PHE A 335 -12.21 -5.16 4.81
N ASN A 336 -11.33 -4.48 4.05
CA ASN A 336 -9.90 -4.72 4.13
C ASN A 336 -9.33 -4.42 5.54
N VAL A 337 -9.83 -3.38 6.21
CA VAL A 337 -9.49 -3.12 7.62
C VAL A 337 -9.91 -4.28 8.52
N VAL A 338 -11.11 -4.81 8.35
CA VAL A 338 -11.58 -6.02 9.09
C VAL A 338 -10.64 -7.19 8.86
N VAL A 339 -10.32 -7.48 7.59
CA VAL A 339 -9.38 -8.53 7.19
C VAL A 339 -8.02 -8.35 7.84
N GLY A 340 -7.50 -7.13 7.84
CA GLY A 340 -6.20 -6.81 8.43
C GLY A 340 -6.17 -7.01 9.95
N LEU A 341 -7.19 -6.53 10.67
CA LEU A 341 -7.32 -6.69 12.13
C LEU A 341 -7.32 -8.17 12.55
N ILE A 342 -8.03 -9.02 11.80
CA ILE A 342 -8.12 -10.45 12.07
C ILE A 342 -6.83 -11.17 11.66
N SER A 343 -6.18 -10.75 10.57
CA SER A 343 -4.93 -11.35 10.08
C SER A 343 -3.84 -11.37 11.13
N VAL A 344 -3.82 -10.36 11.98
CA VAL A 344 -2.83 -10.23 13.06
C VAL A 344 -2.93 -11.38 14.07
N ILE A 345 -4.14 -11.90 14.32
CA ILE A 345 -4.34 -13.04 15.22
C ILE A 345 -3.68 -14.30 14.65
N TYR A 346 -3.86 -14.56 13.35
CA TYR A 346 -3.19 -15.69 12.69
C TYR A 346 -1.66 -15.53 12.73
N ILE A 347 -1.16 -14.31 12.52
CA ILE A 347 0.29 -14.02 12.57
C ILE A 347 0.82 -14.29 14.00
N ALA A 348 0.12 -13.82 15.03
CA ALA A 348 0.48 -14.05 16.42
C ALA A 348 0.48 -15.53 16.79
N LYS A 349 -0.48 -16.30 16.27
CA LYS A 349 -0.52 -17.79 16.40
C LYS A 349 0.37 -18.53 15.41
N LYS A 350 1.15 -17.82 14.57
CA LYS A 350 2.07 -18.39 13.56
C LYS A 350 1.38 -19.24 12.48
N ASP A 351 0.05 -19.10 12.31
CA ASP A 351 -0.73 -19.77 11.24
C ASP A 351 -0.72 -18.96 9.94
N THR A 352 0.45 -18.78 9.37
CA THR A 352 0.63 -18.06 8.09
C THR A 352 0.01 -18.79 6.89
N LYS A 353 -0.18 -20.11 7.00
CA LYS A 353 -0.83 -20.92 5.96
C LYS A 353 -2.30 -20.53 5.77
N ALA A 354 -3.05 -20.30 6.86
CA ALA A 354 -4.43 -19.84 6.78
C ALA A 354 -4.53 -18.44 6.15
N VAL A 355 -3.59 -17.55 6.49
CA VAL A 355 -3.52 -16.21 5.84
C VAL A 355 -3.29 -16.35 4.34
N ALA A 356 -2.31 -17.15 3.92
CA ALA A 356 -1.99 -17.37 2.51
C ALA A 356 -3.17 -17.97 1.74
N LYS A 357 -3.77 -19.06 2.26
CA LYS A 357 -4.92 -19.74 1.64
C LYS A 357 -6.09 -18.79 1.42
N THR A 358 -6.47 -18.03 2.43
CA THR A 358 -7.60 -17.09 2.32
C THR A 358 -7.31 -15.94 1.37
N SER A 359 -6.08 -15.44 1.32
CA SER A 359 -5.68 -14.39 0.37
C SER A 359 -5.72 -14.88 -1.09
N VAL A 360 -5.24 -16.10 -1.35
CA VAL A 360 -5.31 -16.69 -2.71
C VAL A 360 -6.76 -16.91 -3.13
N CYS A 361 -7.62 -17.46 -2.26
CA CYS A 361 -9.04 -17.62 -2.57
C CYS A 361 -9.71 -16.28 -2.90
N SER A 362 -9.40 -15.23 -2.14
CA SER A 362 -9.93 -13.89 -2.41
C SER A 362 -9.43 -13.31 -3.73
N ALA A 363 -8.17 -13.53 -4.08
CA ALA A 363 -7.64 -13.11 -5.39
C ALA A 363 -8.39 -13.79 -6.54
N ILE A 364 -8.66 -15.09 -6.42
CA ILE A 364 -9.45 -15.84 -7.41
C ILE A 364 -10.87 -15.26 -7.51
N ILE A 365 -11.53 -15.02 -6.37
CA ILE A 365 -12.87 -14.42 -6.34
C ILE A 365 -12.87 -13.06 -7.02
N ASN A 366 -11.88 -12.20 -6.72
CA ASN A 366 -11.74 -10.88 -7.35
C ASN A 366 -11.68 -11.01 -8.87
N VAL A 367 -10.77 -11.83 -9.39
CA VAL A 367 -10.60 -12.02 -10.85
C VAL A 367 -11.84 -12.60 -11.49
N VAL A 368 -12.44 -13.66 -10.90
CA VAL A 368 -13.63 -14.33 -11.46
C VAL A 368 -14.82 -13.39 -11.50
N VAL A 369 -15.10 -12.68 -10.40
CA VAL A 369 -16.23 -11.74 -10.34
C VAL A 369 -16.01 -10.57 -11.29
N ASN A 370 -14.79 -10.04 -11.41
CA ASN A 370 -14.47 -8.96 -12.35
C ASN A 370 -14.72 -9.40 -13.80
N LEU A 371 -14.14 -10.54 -14.21
CA LEU A 371 -14.33 -11.07 -15.57
C LEU A 371 -15.79 -11.40 -15.88
N ALA A 372 -16.54 -11.92 -14.91
CA ALA A 372 -17.96 -12.23 -15.09
C ALA A 372 -18.81 -10.98 -15.28
N LEU A 373 -18.49 -9.89 -14.56
CA LEU A 373 -19.34 -8.70 -14.52
C LEU A 373 -18.93 -7.60 -15.53
N ILE A 374 -17.66 -7.56 -15.96
CA ILE A 374 -17.12 -6.41 -16.71
C ILE A 374 -17.86 -6.09 -17.99
N LYS A 375 -18.36 -7.10 -18.70
CA LYS A 375 -19.16 -6.92 -19.93
C LYS A 375 -20.57 -6.39 -19.66
N PHE A 376 -21.11 -6.56 -18.45
CA PHE A 376 -22.47 -6.15 -18.09
C PHE A 376 -22.53 -4.81 -17.41
N VAL A 377 -21.59 -4.54 -16.50
CA VAL A 377 -21.62 -3.33 -15.66
C VAL A 377 -20.40 -2.42 -15.85
N GLY A 378 -19.56 -2.72 -16.84
CA GLY A 378 -18.39 -1.90 -17.19
C GLY A 378 -17.46 -1.72 -16.01
N LEU A 379 -17.03 -0.47 -15.76
CA LEU A 379 -16.05 -0.12 -14.74
C LEU A 379 -16.48 -0.51 -13.32
N TYR A 380 -17.79 -0.60 -13.04
CA TYR A 380 -18.27 -1.07 -11.75
C TYR A 380 -17.83 -2.49 -11.39
N ALA A 381 -17.55 -3.32 -12.39
CA ALA A 381 -17.09 -4.69 -12.15
C ALA A 381 -15.84 -4.75 -11.30
N ALA A 382 -14.87 -3.86 -11.52
CA ALA A 382 -13.63 -3.79 -10.76
C ALA A 382 -13.87 -3.40 -9.28
N SER A 383 -14.74 -2.42 -9.04
CA SER A 383 -15.08 -1.99 -7.68
C SER A 383 -15.91 -3.03 -6.93
N ILE A 384 -16.88 -3.67 -7.61
CA ILE A 384 -17.74 -4.70 -7.03
C ILE A 384 -16.95 -5.98 -6.74
N SER A 385 -16.06 -6.40 -7.66
CA SER A 385 -15.23 -7.60 -7.44
C SER A 385 -14.29 -7.44 -6.25
N THR A 386 -13.69 -6.25 -6.10
CA THR A 386 -12.83 -5.92 -4.97
C THR A 386 -13.65 -5.91 -3.66
N LEU A 387 -14.86 -5.36 -3.67
CA LEU A 387 -15.76 -5.38 -2.52
C LEU A 387 -16.16 -6.82 -2.16
N ALA A 388 -16.58 -7.63 -3.14
CA ALA A 388 -16.98 -9.02 -2.93
C ALA A 388 -15.83 -9.86 -2.35
N ALA A 389 -14.61 -9.70 -2.89
CA ALA A 389 -13.44 -10.41 -2.43
C ALA A 389 -13.10 -10.10 -0.96
N TYR A 390 -13.05 -8.82 -0.57
CA TYR A 390 -12.78 -8.43 0.81
C TYR A 390 -13.92 -8.79 1.76
N LEU A 391 -15.17 -8.65 1.33
CA LEU A 391 -16.34 -9.03 2.13
C LEU A 391 -16.33 -10.53 2.44
N ILE A 392 -16.18 -11.38 1.42
CA ILE A 392 -16.14 -12.84 1.60
C ILE A 392 -14.96 -13.23 2.50
N MET A 393 -13.77 -12.64 2.25
CA MET A 393 -12.59 -12.89 3.07
C MET A 393 -12.78 -12.46 4.52
N SER A 394 -13.43 -11.31 4.77
CA SER A 394 -13.67 -10.80 6.11
C SER A 394 -14.64 -11.72 6.88
N VAL A 395 -15.74 -12.13 6.24
CA VAL A 395 -16.72 -13.04 6.84
C VAL A 395 -16.10 -14.40 7.16
N TYR A 396 -15.35 -14.97 6.19
CA TYR A 396 -14.67 -16.25 6.40
C TYR A 396 -13.66 -16.18 7.55
N ARG A 397 -12.80 -15.14 7.59
CA ARG A 397 -11.80 -14.99 8.66
C ARG A 397 -12.45 -14.72 10.02
N MET A 398 -13.53 -13.96 10.09
CA MET A 398 -14.30 -13.75 11.33
C MET A 398 -14.85 -15.06 11.89
N TYR A 399 -15.23 -15.99 11.01
CA TYR A 399 -15.70 -17.31 11.41
C TYR A 399 -14.52 -18.21 11.83
N ASP A 400 -13.49 -18.33 10.99
CA ASP A 400 -12.37 -19.27 11.19
C ASP A 400 -11.49 -18.88 12.40
N VAL A 401 -11.33 -17.59 12.69
CA VAL A 401 -10.51 -17.10 13.81
C VAL A 401 -11.04 -17.52 15.18
N ARG A 402 -12.32 -17.88 15.27
CA ARG A 402 -12.97 -18.34 16.53
C ARG A 402 -12.28 -19.56 17.15
N LYS A 403 -11.53 -20.34 16.35
CA LYS A 403 -10.69 -21.44 16.85
C LYS A 403 -9.52 -20.98 17.73
N TYR A 404 -9.14 -19.70 17.63
CA TYR A 404 -8.07 -19.09 18.42
C TYR A 404 -8.59 -18.12 19.46
N ILE A 405 -9.46 -17.20 19.05
CA ILE A 405 -10.01 -16.12 19.88
C ILE A 405 -11.48 -15.92 19.53
N LYS A 406 -12.32 -15.85 20.56
CA LYS A 406 -13.73 -15.49 20.42
C LYS A 406 -13.84 -13.96 20.41
N ILE A 407 -14.04 -13.39 19.22
CA ILE A 407 -14.24 -11.95 19.06
C ILE A 407 -15.72 -11.65 19.26
N ASP A 408 -16.02 -10.84 20.26
CA ASP A 408 -17.37 -10.32 20.51
C ASP A 408 -17.46 -8.87 20.06
N LEU A 409 -18.19 -8.63 18.96
CA LEU A 409 -18.45 -7.31 18.43
C LEU A 409 -19.84 -6.84 18.87
N ASN A 410 -19.98 -5.56 19.10
CA ASN A 410 -21.27 -4.96 19.49
C ASN A 410 -22.26 -5.09 18.33
N LYS A 411 -23.33 -5.89 18.55
CA LYS A 411 -24.37 -6.15 17.55
C LYS A 411 -25.07 -4.88 17.08
N ASN A 412 -25.35 -3.95 18.00
CA ASN A 412 -26.01 -2.67 17.66
C ASN A 412 -25.11 -1.82 16.74
N PHE A 413 -23.78 -1.87 16.94
CA PHE A 413 -22.84 -1.20 16.05
C PHE A 413 -22.88 -1.83 14.64
N ILE A 414 -22.84 -3.16 14.53
CA ILE A 414 -22.90 -3.84 13.22
C ILE A 414 -24.21 -3.50 12.50
N ILE A 415 -25.35 -3.58 13.19
CA ILE A 415 -26.67 -3.24 12.63
C ILE A 415 -26.67 -1.78 12.16
N SER A 416 -26.16 -0.86 12.97
CA SER A 416 -26.09 0.56 12.59
C SER A 416 -25.24 0.80 11.33
N VAL A 417 -24.12 0.09 11.17
CA VAL A 417 -23.30 0.15 9.95
C VAL A 417 -24.06 -0.38 8.75
N MET A 418 -24.77 -1.52 8.90
CA MET A 418 -25.56 -2.11 7.82
C MET A 418 -26.70 -1.20 7.35
N VAL A 419 -27.29 -0.41 8.25
CA VAL A 419 -28.33 0.57 7.92
C VAL A 419 -27.73 1.82 7.28
N MET A 420 -26.59 2.29 7.80
CA MET A 420 -25.96 3.52 7.30
C MET A 420 -25.39 3.39 5.89
N ILE A 421 -24.85 2.23 5.51
CA ILE A 421 -24.28 2.02 4.18
C ILE A 421 -25.30 2.31 3.06
N PRO A 422 -26.48 1.69 2.99
CA PRO A 422 -27.48 2.00 1.96
C PRO A 422 -27.91 3.47 1.96
N VAL A 423 -28.11 4.06 3.14
CA VAL A 423 -28.51 5.46 3.27
C VAL A 423 -27.45 6.39 2.67
N ILE A 424 -26.18 6.17 3.01
CA ILE A 424 -25.06 6.92 2.44
C ILE A 424 -25.01 6.75 0.92
N PHE A 425 -25.16 5.53 0.40
CA PHE A 425 -25.12 5.28 -1.04
C PHE A 425 -26.26 5.99 -1.78
N VAL A 426 -27.51 5.89 -1.29
CA VAL A 426 -28.64 6.57 -1.91
C VAL A 426 -28.42 8.08 -1.95
N CYS A 427 -28.04 8.69 -0.84
CA CYS A 427 -27.80 10.13 -0.78
C CYS A 427 -26.63 10.56 -1.66
N TYR A 428 -25.54 9.75 -1.72
CA TYR A 428 -24.37 10.00 -2.54
C TYR A 428 -24.70 10.06 -4.04
N TYR A 429 -25.49 9.11 -4.53
CA TYR A 429 -25.86 9.04 -5.96
C TYR A 429 -26.96 10.03 -6.35
N ILE A 430 -27.87 10.40 -5.43
CA ILE A 430 -28.83 11.51 -5.66
C ILE A 430 -28.08 12.84 -5.84
N ASN A 431 -26.98 13.02 -5.11
CA ASN A 431 -26.07 14.19 -5.19
C ASN A 431 -26.78 15.55 -5.15
N ASN A 432 -27.71 15.71 -4.20
CA ASN A 432 -28.40 16.98 -3.94
C ASN A 432 -27.68 17.75 -2.82
N LEU A 433 -27.45 19.05 -2.99
CA LEU A 433 -26.69 19.89 -2.04
C LEU A 433 -27.24 19.80 -0.60
N TYR A 434 -28.56 19.91 -0.44
CA TYR A 434 -29.18 19.85 0.90
C TYR A 434 -29.01 18.46 1.54
N LEU A 435 -29.18 17.40 0.76
CA LEU A 435 -28.96 16.02 1.22
C LEU A 435 -27.48 15.79 1.59
N ASN A 436 -26.56 16.30 0.81
CA ASN A 436 -25.12 16.15 1.07
C ASN A 436 -24.73 16.84 2.39
N ILE A 437 -25.21 18.07 2.65
CA ILE A 437 -24.96 18.79 3.91
C ILE A 437 -25.61 18.05 5.08
N THR A 438 -26.85 17.62 4.93
CA THR A 438 -27.56 16.85 5.97
C THR A 438 -26.82 15.54 6.30
N MET A 439 -26.31 14.84 5.27
CA MET A 439 -25.55 13.60 5.46
C MET A 439 -24.21 13.83 6.16
N ILE A 440 -23.52 14.94 5.89
CA ILE A 440 -22.29 15.28 6.64
C ILE A 440 -22.63 15.44 8.13
N LEU A 441 -23.66 16.22 8.47
CA LEU A 441 -24.09 16.41 9.86
C LEU A 441 -24.49 15.08 10.52
N LEU A 442 -25.28 14.25 9.82
CA LEU A 442 -25.71 12.94 10.31
C LEU A 442 -24.50 12.02 10.56
N VAL A 443 -23.55 11.96 9.63
CA VAL A 443 -22.34 11.12 9.79
C VAL A 443 -21.43 11.65 10.89
N LEU A 444 -21.33 12.97 11.10
CA LEU A 444 -20.59 13.55 12.22
C LEU A 444 -21.21 13.17 13.56
N ILE A 445 -22.56 13.26 13.67
CA ILE A 445 -23.30 12.84 14.88
C ILE A 445 -23.11 11.34 15.09
N TYR A 446 -23.27 10.55 14.03
CA TYR A 446 -23.05 9.10 14.08
C TYR A 446 -21.64 8.75 14.54
N ALA A 447 -20.62 9.37 13.95
CA ALA A 447 -19.21 9.18 14.32
C ALA A 447 -18.95 9.51 15.79
N TRP A 448 -19.55 10.58 16.30
CA TRP A 448 -19.45 10.95 17.71
C TRP A 448 -20.15 9.90 18.60
N LEU A 449 -21.36 9.48 18.25
CA LEU A 449 -22.11 8.49 19.03
C LEU A 449 -21.39 7.13 19.14
N ILE A 450 -20.90 6.60 18.01
CA ILE A 450 -20.22 5.29 18.02
C ILE A 450 -18.85 5.33 18.70
N ASN A 451 -18.19 6.50 18.74
CA ASN A 451 -16.86 6.68 19.32
C ASN A 451 -16.87 7.42 20.67
N LYS A 452 -18.04 7.72 21.25
CA LYS A 452 -18.20 8.53 22.49
C LYS A 452 -17.27 8.10 23.63
N LYS A 453 -17.12 6.79 23.85
CA LYS A 453 -16.22 6.24 24.91
C LYS A 453 -14.77 6.59 24.62
N SER A 454 -14.29 6.44 23.40
CA SER A 454 -12.91 6.74 23.01
C SER A 454 -12.62 8.24 23.03
N VAL A 455 -13.54 9.05 22.56
CA VAL A 455 -13.47 10.51 22.59
C VAL A 455 -13.38 11.02 24.03
N ASN A 456 -14.23 10.53 24.93
CA ASN A 456 -14.20 10.90 26.35
C ASN A 456 -12.88 10.50 27.03
N LEU A 457 -12.31 9.34 26.70
CA LEU A 457 -10.99 8.92 27.19
C LEU A 457 -9.90 9.90 26.77
N ILE A 458 -9.88 10.28 25.50
CA ILE A 458 -8.89 11.25 24.96
C ILE A 458 -9.05 12.61 25.63
N ILE A 459 -10.27 13.11 25.77
CA ILE A 459 -10.57 14.40 26.44
C ILE A 459 -10.07 14.38 27.89
N ASN A 460 -10.32 13.29 28.61
CA ASN A 460 -9.90 13.16 30.00
C ASN A 460 -8.35 13.07 30.12
N MET A 461 -7.69 12.38 29.18
CA MET A 461 -6.21 12.34 29.14
C MET A 461 -5.60 13.72 28.85
N VAL A 462 -6.19 14.49 27.95
CA VAL A 462 -5.75 15.83 27.61
C VAL A 462 -5.98 16.78 28.80
N LYS A 463 -7.17 16.76 29.41
CA LYS A 463 -7.48 17.55 30.61
C LYS A 463 -6.55 17.21 31.77
N GLY A 464 -6.26 15.92 32.01
CA GLY A 464 -5.34 15.47 33.04
C GLY A 464 -3.87 15.91 32.83
N LYS A 465 -3.43 16.03 31.56
CA LYS A 465 -2.11 16.56 31.23
C LYS A 465 -2.01 18.09 31.44
N PHE A 466 -3.08 18.83 31.12
CA PHE A 466 -3.13 20.28 31.34
C PHE A 466 -3.18 20.63 32.83
N LEU A 467 -3.95 19.88 33.64
CA LEU A 467 -3.99 20.05 35.09
C LEU A 467 -2.65 19.75 35.79
N LYS A 468 -1.91 18.72 35.30
CA LYS A 468 -0.56 18.43 35.84
C LYS A 468 0.49 19.47 35.46
N LYS A 469 0.36 20.14 34.29
CA LYS A 469 1.26 21.25 33.93
C LYS A 469 0.97 22.55 34.70
N GLY A 470 -0.29 22.79 35.10
CA GLY A 470 -0.66 23.95 35.89
C GLY A 470 -0.17 23.89 37.35
N VAL A 471 -0.02 22.67 37.89
CA VAL A 471 0.49 22.44 39.25
C VAL A 471 2.02 22.46 39.34
N GLN A 472 2.75 22.33 38.24
CA GLN A 472 4.23 22.42 38.21
C GLN A 472 4.76 23.85 37.94
N ASN A 473 3.89 24.77 37.52
CA ASN A 473 4.25 26.16 37.21
C ASN A 473 3.59 27.20 38.15
N GLY A 474 2.97 26.77 39.23
CA GLY A 474 2.55 27.56 40.35
C GLY A 474 3.27 27.07 41.62
#